data_c74eaf5be3dbc8e9856c42a67dfe3fe8
#
_entry.id   c74eaf5be3dbc8e9856c42a67dfe3fe8
#
_cell.length_a   1.000
_cell.length_b   1.000
_cell.length_c   1.000
_cell.angle_alpha   90.00
_cell.angle_beta   90.00
_cell.angle_gamma   90.00
#
_symmetry.space_group_name_H-M   'P 1'
#
loop_
_entity.id
_entity.type
_entity.pdbx_description
1 polymer ?
#
loop_
_entity_poly.entity_id
_entity_poly.type
_entity_poly.pdbx_seq_one_letter_code
_entity_poly.pdbx_strand_id
1 'polypeptide(L)'
;MHANIDLFIPDQISAPEAQARTSHLGIGAHQDDLEFMAFHGIATCYGQDGAWFSGITCTDGGGSARFGAFAGKTDAEMQTIRANEQRRAAEIGQYGYVGQLGFTSAAIKDPASRGKLVDELEQCLI
;
A
#
# COMPACT_ATOMS: atom_id res chain seq x y z
N MET A 1 -12.82 2.70 -6.18
CA MET A 1 -11.99 2.05 -5.15
C MET A 1 -12.89 1.69 -3.97
N HIS A 2 -12.62 0.59 -3.30
CA HIS A 2 -13.48 0.06 -2.24
C HIS A 2 -13.47 0.96 -1.00
N ALA A 3 -14.62 1.09 -0.30
CA ALA A 3 -14.76 1.99 0.85
C ALA A 3 -13.87 1.64 2.06
N ASN A 4 -13.42 0.40 2.15
CA ASN A 4 -12.60 -0.06 3.28
C ASN A 4 -11.09 0.08 3.05
N ILE A 5 -10.67 0.61 1.91
CA ILE A 5 -9.26 0.82 1.60
C ILE A 5 -8.77 2.08 2.31
N ASP A 6 -7.68 1.97 3.04
CA ASP A 6 -6.98 3.14 3.56
C ASP A 6 -6.21 3.79 2.41
N LEU A 7 -6.79 4.82 1.84
CA LEU A 7 -6.24 5.53 0.69
C LEU A 7 -5.54 6.81 1.15
N PHE A 8 -4.25 6.89 0.87
CA PHE A 8 -3.44 8.07 1.14
C PHE A 8 -2.93 8.69 -0.16
N ILE A 9 -3.23 9.98 -0.36
CA ILE A 9 -2.84 10.74 -1.54
C ILE A 9 -1.96 11.90 -1.07
N PRO A 10 -0.63 11.82 -1.25
CA PRO A 10 0.29 12.81 -0.66
C PRO A 10 0.01 14.25 -1.03
N ASP A 11 -0.36 14.54 -2.27
CA ASP A 11 -0.65 15.90 -2.72
C ASP A 11 -2.12 16.30 -2.58
N GLN A 12 -2.93 15.45 -1.99
CA GLN A 12 -4.32 15.74 -1.60
C GLN A 12 -5.28 16.05 -2.76
N ILE A 13 -4.98 15.63 -3.97
CA ILE A 13 -5.96 15.69 -5.06
C ILE A 13 -7.05 14.62 -4.85
N SER A 14 -8.10 14.66 -5.64
CA SER A 14 -9.18 13.68 -5.51
C SER A 14 -8.73 12.26 -5.84
N ALA A 15 -9.39 11.25 -5.26
CA ALA A 15 -9.09 9.86 -5.52
C ALA A 15 -9.23 9.50 -7.02
N PRO A 16 -10.30 9.90 -7.73
CA PRO A 16 -10.40 9.64 -9.17
C PRO A 16 -9.25 10.24 -9.97
N GLU A 17 -8.80 11.44 -9.64
CA GLU A 17 -7.67 12.07 -10.31
C GLU A 17 -6.35 11.34 -10.01
N ALA A 18 -6.14 10.94 -8.77
CA ALA A 18 -4.95 10.18 -8.40
C ALA A 18 -4.88 8.83 -9.12
N GLN A 19 -6.01 8.14 -9.24
CA GLN A 19 -6.08 6.89 -10.00
C GLN A 19 -5.83 7.13 -11.49
N ALA A 20 -6.48 8.13 -12.07
CA ALA A 20 -6.39 8.41 -13.50
C ALA A 20 -4.98 8.80 -13.96
N ARG A 21 -4.22 9.50 -13.13
CA ARG A 21 -2.84 9.90 -13.47
C ARG A 21 -1.82 8.79 -13.28
N THR A 22 -2.17 7.71 -12.59
CA THR A 22 -1.22 6.62 -12.31
C THR A 22 -0.78 5.93 -13.60
N SER A 23 0.51 5.97 -13.87
CA SER A 23 1.13 5.31 -15.02
C SER A 23 1.81 3.99 -14.66
N HIS A 24 2.23 3.85 -13.42
CA HIS A 24 2.93 2.67 -12.90
C HIS A 24 2.31 2.27 -11.58
N LEU A 25 1.86 1.04 -11.47
CA LEU A 25 1.23 0.53 -10.25
C LEU A 25 2.02 -0.66 -9.72
N GLY A 26 2.42 -0.58 -8.46
CA GLY A 26 3.01 -1.70 -7.73
C GLY A 26 2.01 -2.30 -6.75
N ILE A 27 1.99 -3.61 -6.64
CA ILE A 27 1.15 -4.33 -5.67
C ILE A 27 2.06 -5.23 -4.85
N GLY A 28 2.11 -4.98 -3.55
CA GLY A 28 2.91 -5.75 -2.61
C GLY A 28 2.06 -6.41 -1.54
N ALA A 29 2.58 -7.48 -0.96
CA ALA A 29 1.88 -8.19 0.12
C ALA A 29 1.92 -7.38 1.42
N HIS A 30 3.05 -6.79 1.75
CA HIS A 30 3.29 -6.10 3.01
C HIS A 30 3.82 -4.69 2.77
N GLN A 31 3.80 -3.88 3.84
CA GLN A 31 4.49 -2.60 3.83
C GLN A 31 5.99 -2.83 3.55
N ASP A 32 6.63 -1.88 2.89
CA ASP A 32 8.01 -1.92 2.39
C ASP A 32 8.23 -2.77 1.14
N ASP A 33 7.36 -3.72 0.82
CA ASP A 33 7.52 -4.55 -0.38
C ASP A 33 7.61 -3.70 -1.65
N LEU A 34 6.83 -2.63 -1.73
CA LEU A 34 6.84 -1.73 -2.89
C LEU A 34 8.22 -1.13 -3.13
N GLU A 35 8.87 -0.66 -2.07
CA GLU A 35 10.17 -0.02 -2.13
C GLU A 35 11.28 -1.01 -2.48
N PHE A 36 11.14 -2.27 -2.07
CA PHE A 36 12.10 -3.32 -2.40
C PHE A 36 11.88 -3.93 -3.79
N MET A 37 10.63 -4.20 -4.16
CA MET A 37 10.33 -4.96 -5.38
C MET A 37 9.98 -4.06 -6.57
N ALA A 38 9.37 -2.89 -6.31
CA ALA A 38 8.89 -1.99 -7.34
C ALA A 38 9.72 -0.70 -7.44
N PHE A 39 10.90 -0.65 -6.86
CA PHE A 39 11.75 0.53 -6.85
C PHE A 39 12.01 1.08 -8.26
N HIS A 40 12.12 0.22 -9.25
CA HIS A 40 12.32 0.62 -10.63
C HIS A 40 11.18 1.55 -11.11
N GLY A 41 9.93 1.20 -10.82
CA GLY A 41 8.77 2.04 -11.15
C GLY A 41 8.77 3.36 -10.38
N ILE A 42 9.11 3.31 -9.09
CA ILE A 42 9.22 4.50 -8.26
C ILE A 42 10.26 5.46 -8.83
N ALA A 43 11.46 4.96 -9.13
CA ALA A 43 12.55 5.77 -9.68
C ALA A 43 12.23 6.34 -11.06
N THR A 44 11.53 5.59 -11.89
CA THR A 44 11.12 6.02 -13.22
C THR A 44 10.17 7.21 -13.16
N CYS A 45 9.29 7.25 -12.18
CA CYS A 45 8.28 8.31 -12.03
C CYS A 45 8.74 9.49 -11.19
N TYR A 46 9.71 9.28 -10.31
CA TYR A 46 10.14 10.30 -9.35
C TYR A 46 10.58 11.58 -10.04
N GLY A 47 9.94 12.69 -9.66
CA GLY A 47 10.28 14.01 -10.22
C GLY A 47 9.85 14.23 -11.68
N GLN A 48 9.06 13.32 -12.26
CA GLN A 48 8.61 13.43 -13.65
C GLN A 48 7.18 13.98 -13.72
N ASP A 49 6.93 14.92 -14.61
CA ASP A 49 5.62 15.57 -14.72
C ASP A 49 4.53 14.65 -15.28
N GLY A 50 4.85 13.76 -16.17
CA GLY A 50 3.87 12.94 -16.89
C GLY A 50 3.79 11.49 -16.40
N ALA A 51 4.48 11.12 -15.32
CA ALA A 51 4.54 9.76 -14.84
C ALA A 51 4.34 9.71 -13.32
N TRP A 52 3.44 8.84 -12.88
CA TRP A 52 3.09 8.69 -11.47
C TRP A 52 3.12 7.24 -11.06
N PHE A 53 3.90 6.94 -10.03
CA PHE A 53 3.88 5.64 -9.38
C PHE A 53 2.82 5.64 -8.28
N SER A 54 2.03 4.59 -8.22
CA SER A 54 1.11 4.35 -7.11
C SER A 54 1.27 2.93 -6.60
N GLY A 55 0.90 2.70 -5.37
CA GLY A 55 1.12 1.42 -4.74
C GLY A 55 -0.09 0.91 -3.98
N ILE A 56 -0.18 -0.41 -3.88
CA ILE A 56 -1.18 -1.10 -3.07
C ILE A 56 -0.46 -2.13 -2.21
N THR A 57 -0.77 -2.13 -0.91
CA THR A 57 -0.34 -3.19 0.01
C THR A 57 -1.55 -4.01 0.44
N CYS A 58 -1.38 -5.32 0.51
CA CYS A 58 -2.51 -6.23 0.75
C CYS A 58 -2.75 -6.49 2.24
N THR A 59 -1.71 -6.53 3.07
CA THR A 59 -1.84 -6.91 4.47
C THR A 59 -1.68 -5.74 5.44
N ASP A 60 -2.13 -5.95 6.68
CA ASP A 60 -2.16 -4.91 7.70
C ASP A 60 -0.86 -4.73 8.49
N GLY A 61 0.11 -5.62 8.31
CA GLY A 61 1.39 -5.55 9.02
C GLY A 61 1.35 -6.01 10.48
N GLY A 62 0.22 -6.51 10.97
CA GLY A 62 0.10 -6.98 12.35
C GLY A 62 1.02 -8.17 12.67
N GLY A 63 1.39 -8.95 11.65
CA GLY A 63 2.34 -10.05 11.77
C GLY A 63 3.81 -9.64 11.65
N SER A 64 4.13 -8.36 11.59
CA SER A 64 5.50 -7.88 11.45
C SER A 64 6.39 -8.31 12.61
N ALA A 65 7.68 -8.52 12.32
CA ALA A 65 8.67 -8.89 13.33
C ALA A 65 8.81 -7.82 14.41
N ARG A 66 9.03 -8.26 15.66
CA ARG A 66 9.17 -7.39 16.83
C ARG A 66 10.59 -7.47 17.37
N PHE A 67 11.40 -6.50 16.95
CA PHE A 67 12.78 -6.37 17.42
C PHE A 67 13.00 -5.00 18.05
N GLY A 68 13.90 -4.91 19.03
CA GLY A 68 14.30 -3.64 19.64
C GLY A 68 13.12 -2.84 20.15
N ALA A 69 12.89 -1.66 19.61
CA ALA A 69 11.83 -0.76 20.03
C ALA A 69 10.41 -1.35 19.83
N PHE A 70 10.26 -2.37 18.99
CA PHE A 70 8.96 -2.98 18.72
C PHE A 70 8.65 -4.21 19.57
N ALA A 71 9.57 -4.64 20.45
CA ALA A 71 9.47 -5.91 21.18
C ALA A 71 8.19 -6.03 22.01
N GLY A 72 7.68 -4.92 22.56
CA GLY A 72 6.47 -4.91 23.40
C GLY A 72 5.19 -4.51 22.68
N LYS A 73 5.21 -4.39 21.35
CA LYS A 73 4.06 -3.90 20.60
C LYS A 73 3.02 -4.98 20.35
N THR A 74 1.74 -4.59 20.42
CA THR A 74 0.62 -5.45 20.05
C THR A 74 0.47 -5.48 18.53
N ASP A 75 -0.35 -6.42 18.01
CA ASP A 75 -0.65 -6.48 16.59
C ASP A 75 -1.29 -5.18 16.10
N ALA A 76 -2.23 -4.61 16.84
CA ALA A 76 -2.89 -3.36 16.50
C ALA A 76 -1.91 -2.18 16.46
N GLU A 77 -0.97 -2.12 17.41
CA GLU A 77 0.09 -1.11 17.41
C GLU A 77 1.01 -1.26 16.19
N MET A 78 1.38 -2.50 15.85
CA MET A 78 2.20 -2.77 14.67
C MET A 78 1.46 -2.38 13.37
N GLN A 79 0.16 -2.64 13.28
CA GLN A 79 -0.65 -2.22 12.12
C GLN A 79 -0.57 -0.70 11.92
N THR A 80 -0.72 0.06 12.99
CA THR A 80 -0.63 1.54 12.92
C THR A 80 0.77 2.00 12.53
N ILE A 81 1.80 1.42 13.12
CA ILE A 81 3.21 1.76 12.81
C ILE A 81 3.49 1.49 11.33
N ARG A 82 3.15 0.29 10.85
CA ARG A 82 3.43 -0.10 9.47
C ARG A 82 2.66 0.75 8.46
N ALA A 83 1.39 1.05 8.75
CA ALA A 83 0.59 1.92 7.90
C ALA A 83 1.20 3.32 7.78
N ASN A 84 1.68 3.89 8.88
CA ASN A 84 2.31 5.21 8.88
C ASN A 84 3.67 5.19 8.16
N GLU A 85 4.44 4.13 8.30
CA GLU A 85 5.70 3.98 7.55
C GLU A 85 5.43 3.96 6.03
N GLN A 86 4.41 3.26 5.59
CA GLN A 86 4.04 3.20 4.18
C GLN A 86 3.58 4.55 3.65
N ARG A 87 2.80 5.29 4.43
CA ARG A 87 2.40 6.66 4.07
C ARG A 87 3.61 7.58 3.96
N ARG A 88 4.56 7.45 4.88
CA ARG A 88 5.78 8.25 4.85
C ARG A 88 6.62 7.94 3.60
N ALA A 89 6.72 6.68 3.24
CA ALA A 89 7.40 6.27 2.00
C ALA A 89 6.72 6.88 0.77
N ALA A 90 5.39 6.93 0.75
CA ALA A 90 4.64 7.54 -0.35
C ALA A 90 4.89 9.05 -0.46
N GLU A 91 4.99 9.75 0.67
CA GLU A 91 5.34 11.17 0.68
C GLU A 91 6.74 11.41 0.10
N ILE A 92 7.74 10.68 0.61
CA ILE A 92 9.13 10.81 0.18
C ILE A 92 9.29 10.42 -1.28
N GLY A 93 8.65 9.33 -1.70
CA GLY A 93 8.73 8.79 -3.05
C GLY A 93 7.86 9.51 -4.08
N GLN A 94 7.07 10.50 -3.67
CA GLN A 94 6.16 11.24 -4.54
C GLN A 94 5.18 10.32 -5.26
N TYR A 95 4.56 9.38 -4.54
CA TYR A 95 3.55 8.50 -5.10
C TYR A 95 2.30 9.27 -5.49
N GLY A 96 1.62 8.81 -6.50
CA GLY A 96 0.29 9.30 -6.85
C GLY A 96 -0.73 9.00 -5.77
N TYR A 97 -0.70 7.77 -5.27
CA TYR A 97 -1.42 7.35 -4.07
C TYR A 97 -0.79 6.06 -3.52
N VAL A 98 -1.10 5.73 -2.28
CA VAL A 98 -0.91 4.39 -1.73
C VAL A 98 -2.22 3.92 -1.10
N GLY A 99 -2.67 2.73 -1.50
CA GLY A 99 -3.85 2.07 -0.96
C GLY A 99 -3.43 0.90 -0.07
N GLN A 100 -3.94 0.83 1.14
CA GLN A 100 -3.66 -0.27 2.06
C GLN A 100 -4.95 -1.03 2.30
N LEU A 101 -5.01 -2.28 1.84
CA LEU A 101 -6.24 -3.09 1.89
C LEU A 101 -6.52 -3.64 3.29
N GLY A 102 -5.49 -3.83 4.10
CA GLY A 102 -5.67 -4.17 5.50
C GLY A 102 -6.11 -5.60 5.78
N PHE A 103 -5.88 -6.53 4.87
CA PHE A 103 -6.14 -7.94 5.15
C PHE A 103 -5.12 -8.48 6.15
N THR A 104 -5.52 -9.47 6.95
CA THR A 104 -4.55 -10.20 7.74
C THR A 104 -3.75 -11.15 6.84
N SER A 105 -2.51 -11.47 7.24
CA SER A 105 -1.71 -12.45 6.49
C SER A 105 -2.39 -13.81 6.42
N ALA A 106 -3.10 -14.21 7.50
CA ALA A 106 -3.85 -15.44 7.53
C ALA A 106 -5.00 -15.44 6.51
N ALA A 107 -5.73 -14.32 6.37
CA ALA A 107 -6.86 -14.21 5.46
C ALA A 107 -6.44 -14.38 3.99
N ILE A 108 -5.31 -13.82 3.58
CA ILE A 108 -4.86 -13.92 2.19
C ILE A 108 -4.29 -15.30 1.85
N LYS A 109 -3.89 -16.07 2.85
CA LYS A 109 -3.41 -17.46 2.68
C LYS A 109 -4.54 -18.47 2.69
N ASP A 110 -5.71 -18.09 3.21
CA ASP A 110 -6.88 -18.96 3.29
C ASP A 110 -7.65 -18.96 1.96
N PRO A 111 -7.78 -20.09 1.26
CA PRO A 111 -8.53 -20.15 0.01
C PRO A 111 -9.97 -19.64 0.13
N ALA A 112 -10.61 -19.80 1.28
CA ALA A 112 -11.98 -19.34 1.51
C ALA A 112 -12.09 -17.81 1.56
N SER A 113 -11.02 -17.12 1.98
CA SER A 113 -11.00 -15.64 2.13
C SER A 113 -10.32 -14.93 0.95
N ARG A 114 -9.54 -15.64 0.17
CA ARG A 114 -8.73 -15.07 -0.91
C ARG A 114 -9.55 -14.37 -1.98
N GLY A 115 -10.79 -14.81 -2.21
CA GLY A 115 -11.68 -14.19 -3.20
C GLY A 115 -11.95 -12.72 -2.93
N LYS A 116 -12.03 -12.31 -1.67
CA LYS A 116 -12.23 -10.90 -1.30
C LYS A 116 -11.03 -10.03 -1.70
N LEU A 117 -9.83 -10.55 -1.52
CA LEU A 117 -8.61 -9.85 -1.94
C LEU A 117 -8.61 -9.66 -3.46
N VAL A 118 -8.94 -10.70 -4.21
CA VAL A 118 -9.01 -10.64 -5.67
C VAL A 118 -10.02 -9.59 -6.10
N ASP A 119 -11.20 -9.58 -5.51
CA ASP A 119 -12.27 -8.63 -5.83
C ASP A 119 -11.83 -7.18 -5.57
N GLU A 120 -11.17 -6.93 -4.44
CA GLU A 120 -10.71 -5.58 -4.11
C GLU A 120 -9.57 -5.12 -5.02
N LEU A 121 -8.64 -6.00 -5.36
CA LEU A 121 -7.57 -5.68 -6.30
C LEU A 121 -8.14 -5.38 -7.70
N GLU A 122 -9.12 -6.16 -8.13
CA GLU A 122 -9.78 -5.93 -9.41
C GLU A 122 -10.39 -4.53 -9.48
N GLN A 123 -11.06 -4.09 -8.42
CA GLN A 123 -11.64 -2.75 -8.35
C GLN A 123 -10.58 -1.65 -8.39
N CYS A 124 -9.39 -1.90 -7.88
CA CYS A 124 -8.30 -0.94 -7.95
C CYS A 124 -7.73 -0.77 -9.36
N LEU A 125 -7.92 -1.78 -10.22
CA LEU A 125 -7.34 -1.81 -11.56
C LEU A 125 -8.28 -1.30 -12.66
N ILE A 126 -9.55 -1.10 -12.34
CA ILE A 126 -10.57 -0.70 -13.32
C ILE A 126 -10.70 0.84 -13.41
#